data_5103a2baed751e8d35d55f830d3693c5
#
_entry.id   5103a2baed751e8d35d55f830d3693c5
#
_cell.length_a   1.000
_cell.length_b   1.000
_cell.length_c   1.000
_cell.angle_alpha   90.00
_cell.angle_beta   90.00
_cell.angle_gamma   90.00
#
_symmetry.space_group_name_H-M   'P 1'
#
loop_
_entity.id
_entity.type
_entity.pdbx_description
1 polymer ?
#
loop_
_entity_poly.entity_id
_entity_poly.type
_entity_poly.pdbx_seq_one_letter_code
_entity_poly.pdbx_strand_id
1 'polypeptide(L)'
;MEMEIKALLVDDEEQCVKTLQDGIDWKDLGVAETFGAYNAVQAREIMKEEMISLILCDIEMPGESGLEFISSVREKADLNDENIECIILTCYPDYKFMRKAMQIGCSDYLIKPLDTDEMTAVLEKAVEKIQKKFQKDEKEKKDLALIIEEVLKQRYQGVKNEDGICFPISRNIFLRR
;
A
#
# COMPACT_ATOMS: atom_id res chain seq x y z
N MET A 1 11.58 7.18 9.23
CA MET A 1 11.36 5.73 9.05
C MET A 1 11.48 5.48 7.56
N GLU A 2 12.40 4.62 7.13
CA GLU A 2 12.47 4.25 5.72
C GLU A 2 11.20 3.46 5.36
N MET A 3 10.62 3.78 4.22
CA MET A 3 9.46 3.05 3.70
C MET A 3 9.93 1.71 3.16
N GLU A 4 9.43 0.62 3.73
CA GLU A 4 9.60 -0.72 3.17
C GLU A 4 8.36 -1.08 2.35
N ILE A 5 8.53 -1.28 1.05
CA ILE A 5 7.47 -1.78 0.18
C ILE A 5 7.38 -3.29 0.34
N LYS A 6 6.22 -3.79 0.72
CA LYS A 6 5.93 -5.22 0.84
C LYS A 6 4.87 -5.61 -0.18
N ALA A 7 5.11 -6.73 -0.88
CA ALA A 7 4.21 -7.23 -1.91
C ALA A 7 3.51 -8.52 -1.46
N LEU A 8 2.22 -8.63 -1.75
CA LEU A 8 1.40 -9.81 -1.54
C LEU A 8 1.03 -10.43 -2.89
N LEU A 9 1.39 -11.70 -3.07
CA LEU A 9 1.13 -12.48 -4.27
C LEU A 9 0.00 -13.47 -3.95
N VAL A 10 -1.13 -13.36 -4.64
CA VAL A 10 -2.33 -14.16 -4.36
C VAL A 10 -2.72 -14.97 -5.60
N ASP A 11 -2.60 -16.29 -5.50
CA ASP A 11 -2.91 -17.22 -6.57
C ASP A 11 -3.18 -18.59 -5.95
N ASP A 12 -4.23 -19.31 -6.33
CA ASP A 12 -4.55 -20.61 -5.76
C ASP A 12 -3.56 -21.71 -6.20
N GLU A 13 -2.79 -21.45 -7.25
CA GLU A 13 -1.69 -22.31 -7.68
C GLU A 13 -0.37 -21.92 -6.96
N GLU A 14 0.04 -22.72 -5.97
CA GLU A 14 1.31 -22.52 -5.23
C GLU A 14 2.52 -22.33 -6.16
N GLN A 15 2.54 -23.04 -7.29
CA GLN A 15 3.63 -22.94 -8.27
C GLN A 15 3.67 -21.56 -8.96
N CYS A 16 2.51 -20.94 -9.19
CA CYS A 16 2.44 -19.57 -9.74
C CYS A 16 3.02 -18.56 -8.77
N VAL A 17 2.64 -18.64 -7.49
CA VAL A 17 3.20 -17.78 -6.44
C VAL A 17 4.71 -17.92 -6.36
N LYS A 18 5.24 -19.15 -6.32
CA LYS A 18 6.69 -19.39 -6.29
C LYS A 18 7.41 -18.86 -7.51
N THR A 19 6.83 -19.05 -8.68
CA THR A 19 7.41 -18.53 -9.95
C THR A 19 7.53 -17.01 -9.92
N LEU A 20 6.54 -16.32 -9.39
CA LEU A 20 6.58 -14.87 -9.22
C LEU A 20 7.61 -14.44 -8.15
N GLN A 21 7.70 -15.17 -7.05
CA GLN A 21 8.66 -14.86 -5.99
C GLN A 21 10.11 -15.05 -6.45
N ASP A 22 10.39 -16.13 -7.16
CA ASP A 22 11.75 -16.51 -7.56
C ASP A 22 12.17 -15.90 -8.91
N GLY A 23 11.20 -15.59 -9.78
CA GLY A 23 11.45 -15.13 -11.15
C GLY A 23 11.63 -13.62 -11.30
N ILE A 24 11.38 -12.83 -10.26
CA ILE A 24 11.46 -11.36 -10.28
C ILE A 24 12.51 -10.90 -9.28
N ASP A 25 13.38 -9.98 -9.68
CA ASP A 25 14.29 -9.32 -8.75
C ASP A 25 13.56 -8.20 -7.98
N TRP A 26 12.82 -8.62 -6.95
CA TRP A 26 12.01 -7.74 -6.11
C TRP A 26 12.84 -6.65 -5.42
N LYS A 27 14.09 -6.96 -5.07
CA LYS A 27 14.99 -6.01 -4.40
C LYS A 27 15.44 -4.91 -5.33
N ASP A 28 15.72 -5.26 -6.57
CA ASP A 28 16.11 -4.28 -7.61
C ASP A 28 14.94 -3.33 -7.92
N LEU A 29 13.70 -3.83 -7.84
CA LEU A 29 12.49 -3.03 -7.94
C LEU A 29 12.19 -2.18 -6.69
N GLY A 30 12.94 -2.35 -5.60
CA GLY A 30 12.72 -1.62 -4.35
C GLY A 30 11.64 -2.22 -3.44
N VAL A 31 11.26 -3.48 -3.67
CA VAL A 31 10.36 -4.26 -2.81
C VAL A 31 11.19 -5.03 -1.79
N ALA A 32 10.96 -4.77 -0.50
CA ALA A 32 11.76 -5.34 0.59
C ALA A 32 11.43 -6.81 0.84
N GLU A 33 10.15 -7.17 0.74
CA GLU A 33 9.66 -8.51 1.06
C GLU A 33 8.43 -8.89 0.25
N THR A 34 8.27 -10.19 -0.04
CA THR A 34 7.12 -10.75 -0.74
C THR A 34 6.45 -11.84 0.09
N PHE A 35 5.13 -11.82 0.14
CA PHE A 35 4.29 -12.79 0.82
C PHE A 35 3.44 -13.55 -0.18
N GLY A 36 3.27 -14.86 0.01
CA GLY A 36 2.41 -15.70 -0.81
C GLY A 36 1.12 -16.07 -0.09
N ALA A 37 -0.01 -15.98 -0.78
CA ALA A 37 -1.31 -16.45 -0.30
C ALA A 37 -2.00 -17.26 -1.40
N TYR A 38 -2.69 -18.33 -1.00
CA TYR A 38 -3.33 -19.26 -1.94
C TYR A 38 -4.85 -19.14 -1.95
N ASN A 39 -5.40 -18.15 -1.32
CA ASN A 39 -6.81 -17.75 -1.32
C ASN A 39 -6.98 -16.41 -0.62
N ALA A 40 -8.16 -15.80 -0.79
CA ALA A 40 -8.49 -14.51 -0.22
C ALA A 40 -8.48 -14.49 1.33
N VAL A 41 -8.78 -15.61 2.00
CA VAL A 41 -8.77 -15.69 3.47
C VAL A 41 -7.33 -15.56 3.98
N GLN A 42 -6.42 -16.34 3.42
CA GLN A 42 -5.00 -16.30 3.78
C GLN A 42 -4.38 -14.94 3.46
N ALA A 43 -4.74 -14.35 2.32
CA ALA A 43 -4.33 -13.01 1.95
C ALA A 43 -4.71 -11.97 3.02
N ARG A 44 -5.94 -12.03 3.54
CA ARG A 44 -6.41 -11.13 4.61
C ARG A 44 -5.69 -11.35 5.94
N GLU A 45 -5.33 -12.59 6.28
CA GLU A 45 -4.55 -12.84 7.51
C GLU A 45 -3.16 -12.19 7.41
N ILE A 46 -2.48 -12.34 6.27
CA ILE A 46 -1.19 -11.67 6.03
C ILE A 46 -1.34 -10.15 6.13
N MET A 47 -2.37 -9.57 5.53
CA MET A 47 -2.64 -8.12 5.59
C MET A 47 -2.98 -7.58 6.99
N LYS A 48 -3.35 -8.43 7.95
CA LYS A 48 -3.52 -8.02 9.35
C LYS A 48 -2.19 -7.88 10.08
N GLU A 49 -1.20 -8.68 9.69
CA GLU A 49 0.11 -8.76 10.35
C GLU A 49 1.14 -7.87 9.65
N GLU A 50 0.99 -7.67 8.34
CA GLU A 50 1.95 -7.00 7.49
C GLU A 50 1.35 -5.80 6.77
N MET A 51 2.12 -4.71 6.68
CA MET A 51 1.74 -3.51 5.94
C MET A 51 2.02 -3.71 4.44
N ILE A 52 1.06 -4.27 3.73
CA ILE A 52 1.16 -4.53 2.29
C ILE A 52 0.94 -3.23 1.51
N SER A 53 1.82 -2.95 0.55
CA SER A 53 1.74 -1.78 -0.33
C SER A 53 1.44 -2.15 -1.79
N LEU A 54 1.71 -3.40 -2.18
CA LEU A 54 1.52 -3.93 -3.53
C LEU A 54 0.82 -5.28 -3.46
N ILE A 55 -0.23 -5.48 -4.26
CA ILE A 55 -0.93 -6.75 -4.39
C ILE A 55 -0.91 -7.18 -5.86
N LEU A 56 -0.41 -8.40 -6.12
CA LEU A 56 -0.61 -9.10 -7.38
C LEU A 56 -1.61 -10.22 -7.12
N CYS A 57 -2.74 -10.23 -7.81
CA CYS A 57 -3.82 -11.16 -7.51
C CYS A 57 -4.36 -11.83 -8.78
N ASP A 58 -4.42 -13.16 -8.77
CA ASP A 58 -5.15 -13.89 -9.79
C ASP A 58 -6.65 -13.64 -9.65
N ILE A 59 -7.38 -13.63 -10.79
CA ILE A 59 -8.85 -13.49 -10.77
C ILE A 59 -9.51 -14.78 -10.35
N GLU A 60 -9.04 -15.89 -10.89
CA GLU A 60 -9.73 -17.18 -10.84
C GLU A 60 -9.26 -18.01 -9.66
N MET A 61 -9.82 -17.73 -8.51
CA MET A 61 -9.55 -18.50 -7.29
C MET A 61 -10.82 -19.18 -6.79
N PRO A 62 -10.73 -20.39 -6.22
CA PRO A 62 -11.87 -21.08 -5.61
C PRO A 62 -12.50 -20.27 -4.46
N GLY A 63 -13.82 -20.17 -4.47
CA GLY A 63 -14.61 -19.51 -3.44
C GLY A 63 -14.77 -18.02 -3.68
N GLU A 64 -13.77 -17.22 -3.40
CA GLU A 64 -13.79 -15.77 -3.63
C GLU A 64 -12.83 -15.40 -4.74
N SER A 65 -13.32 -14.74 -5.79
CA SER A 65 -12.47 -14.27 -6.89
C SER A 65 -11.53 -13.13 -6.47
N GLY A 66 -10.40 -12.99 -7.18
CA GLY A 66 -9.45 -11.90 -6.92
C GLY A 66 -10.08 -10.51 -7.03
N LEU A 67 -11.03 -10.32 -7.94
CA LEU A 67 -11.74 -9.04 -8.06
C LEU A 67 -12.66 -8.75 -6.86
N GLU A 68 -13.31 -9.77 -6.30
CA GLU A 68 -14.10 -9.63 -5.08
C GLU A 68 -13.20 -9.36 -3.87
N PHE A 69 -12.08 -10.07 -3.77
CA PHE A 69 -11.08 -9.84 -2.74
C PHE A 69 -10.58 -8.39 -2.77
N ILE A 70 -10.10 -7.89 -3.90
CA ILE A 70 -9.60 -6.51 -4.02
C ILE A 70 -10.72 -5.49 -3.76
N SER A 71 -11.94 -5.73 -4.25
CA SER A 71 -13.10 -4.88 -3.93
C SER A 71 -13.30 -4.76 -2.43
N SER A 72 -13.25 -5.90 -1.71
CA SER A 72 -13.40 -5.92 -0.24
C SER A 72 -12.25 -5.24 0.50
N VAL A 73 -11.04 -5.30 -0.04
CA VAL A 73 -9.87 -4.55 0.49
C VAL A 73 -10.12 -3.05 0.36
N ARG A 74 -10.58 -2.59 -0.82
CA ARG A 74 -10.89 -1.18 -1.08
C ARG A 74 -12.04 -0.64 -0.23
N GLU A 75 -13.09 -1.45 0.01
CA GLU A 75 -14.26 -1.05 0.81
C GLU A 75 -13.95 -0.93 2.32
N LYS A 76 -13.01 -1.73 2.81
CA LYS A 76 -12.57 -1.70 4.22
C LYS A 76 -11.45 -0.71 4.49
N ALA A 77 -10.89 -0.15 3.42
CA ALA A 77 -9.85 0.83 3.53
C ALA A 77 -10.36 2.04 4.33
N ASP A 78 -9.97 2.18 5.57
CA ASP A 78 -9.94 3.47 6.24
C ASP A 78 -9.09 4.42 5.39
N LEU A 79 -9.30 5.72 5.48
CA LEU A 79 -8.72 6.78 4.63
C LEU A 79 -7.18 6.72 4.41
N ASN A 80 -6.49 5.77 5.05
CA ASN A 80 -5.05 5.52 4.92
C ASN A 80 -4.68 4.38 3.95
N ASP A 81 -5.64 3.55 3.50
CA ASP A 81 -5.38 2.38 2.64
C ASP A 81 -5.49 2.69 1.12
N GLU A 82 -5.67 3.97 0.74
CA GLU A 82 -5.57 4.40 -0.66
C GLU A 82 -4.17 4.17 -1.26
N ASN A 83 -3.22 3.74 -0.43
CA ASN A 83 -1.82 3.57 -0.80
C ASN A 83 -1.46 2.18 -1.34
N ILE A 84 -2.41 1.22 -1.36
CA ILE A 84 -2.15 -0.12 -1.90
C ILE A 84 -2.35 -0.10 -3.42
N GLU A 85 -1.31 -0.41 -4.18
CA GLU A 85 -1.40 -0.64 -5.62
C GLU A 85 -1.78 -2.10 -5.87
N CYS A 86 -2.77 -2.34 -6.75
CA CYS A 86 -3.26 -3.68 -7.06
C CYS A 86 -3.10 -3.96 -8.55
N ILE A 87 -2.49 -5.10 -8.87
CA ILE A 87 -2.32 -5.61 -10.24
C ILE A 87 -3.07 -6.92 -10.33
N ILE A 88 -3.91 -7.05 -11.35
CA ILE A 88 -4.65 -8.28 -11.63
C ILE A 88 -3.88 -9.14 -12.60
N LEU A 89 -3.82 -10.44 -12.30
CA LEU A 89 -3.31 -11.48 -13.18
C LEU A 89 -4.47 -12.37 -13.63
N THR A 90 -4.47 -12.86 -14.87
CA THR A 90 -5.51 -13.75 -15.35
C THR A 90 -5.06 -14.61 -16.53
N CYS A 91 -5.60 -15.83 -16.62
CA CYS A 91 -5.44 -16.67 -17.82
C CYS A 91 -6.43 -16.31 -18.94
N TYR A 92 -7.48 -15.54 -18.63
CA TYR A 92 -8.57 -15.28 -19.60
C TYR A 92 -8.69 -13.79 -19.89
N PRO A 93 -8.40 -13.35 -21.13
CA PRO A 93 -8.58 -11.97 -21.55
C PRO A 93 -10.07 -11.67 -21.76
N ASP A 94 -10.81 -11.40 -20.67
CA ASP A 94 -12.21 -10.96 -20.75
C ASP A 94 -12.31 -9.46 -20.47
N TYR A 95 -12.86 -8.74 -21.43
CA TYR A 95 -13.11 -7.30 -21.31
C TYR A 95 -13.93 -6.92 -20.07
N LYS A 96 -14.85 -7.79 -19.62
CA LYS A 96 -15.67 -7.53 -18.43
C LYS A 96 -14.82 -7.53 -17.16
N PHE A 97 -13.86 -8.44 -17.05
CA PHE A 97 -12.94 -8.50 -15.92
C PHE A 97 -12.00 -7.29 -15.92
N MET A 98 -11.42 -6.96 -17.07
CA MET A 98 -10.58 -5.77 -17.21
C MET A 98 -11.33 -4.50 -16.81
N ARG A 99 -12.56 -4.32 -17.31
CA ARG A 99 -13.39 -3.17 -16.95
C ARG A 99 -13.69 -3.11 -15.46
N LYS A 100 -14.01 -4.26 -14.84
CA LYS A 100 -14.26 -4.33 -13.39
C LYS A 100 -13.01 -4.01 -12.60
N ALA A 101 -11.83 -4.54 -12.97
CA ALA A 101 -10.55 -4.23 -12.36
C ALA A 101 -10.26 -2.70 -12.36
N MET A 102 -10.47 -2.06 -13.50
CA MET A 102 -10.33 -0.60 -13.61
C MET A 102 -11.32 0.16 -12.72
N GLN A 103 -12.58 -0.29 -12.62
CA GLN A 103 -13.61 0.34 -11.79
C GLN A 103 -13.30 0.27 -10.29
N ILE A 104 -12.68 -0.81 -9.82
CA ILE A 104 -12.25 -0.96 -8.42
C ILE A 104 -10.86 -0.36 -8.14
N GLY A 105 -10.29 0.34 -9.13
CA GLY A 105 -9.03 1.08 -8.98
C GLY A 105 -7.78 0.20 -9.00
N CYS A 106 -7.78 -0.92 -9.73
CA CYS A 106 -6.55 -1.66 -10.00
C CYS A 106 -5.63 -0.83 -10.90
N SER A 107 -4.34 -0.93 -10.64
CA SER A 107 -3.31 -0.16 -11.36
C SER A 107 -3.02 -0.71 -12.73
N ASP A 108 -3.11 -2.04 -12.86
CA ASP A 108 -2.89 -2.73 -14.13
C ASP A 108 -3.57 -4.10 -14.16
N TYR A 109 -3.56 -4.73 -15.36
CA TYR A 109 -4.20 -5.99 -15.65
C TYR A 109 -3.33 -6.76 -16.65
N LEU A 110 -2.77 -7.90 -16.22
CA LEU A 110 -1.83 -8.69 -16.99
C LEU A 110 -2.41 -10.06 -17.34
N ILE A 111 -2.13 -10.53 -18.55
CA ILE A 111 -2.61 -11.81 -19.06
C ILE A 111 -1.49 -12.85 -18.96
N LYS A 112 -1.78 -14.00 -18.34
CA LYS A 112 -0.85 -15.14 -18.31
C LYS A 112 -0.85 -15.86 -19.69
N PRO A 113 0.30 -16.37 -20.19
CA PRO A 113 1.61 -16.37 -19.53
C PRO A 113 2.26 -14.98 -19.49
N LEU A 114 2.85 -14.65 -18.34
CA LEU A 114 3.41 -13.32 -18.09
C LEU A 114 4.72 -13.14 -18.88
N ASP A 115 4.78 -12.09 -19.66
CA ASP A 115 6.04 -11.63 -20.26
C ASP A 115 6.87 -10.90 -19.20
N THR A 116 8.17 -11.24 -19.11
CA THR A 116 9.04 -10.70 -18.06
C THR A 116 9.22 -9.19 -18.19
N ASP A 117 9.37 -8.69 -19.42
CA ASP A 117 9.61 -7.27 -19.67
C ASP A 117 8.33 -6.46 -19.37
N GLU A 118 7.16 -6.98 -19.78
CA GLU A 118 5.86 -6.37 -19.47
C GLU A 118 5.61 -6.34 -17.96
N MET A 119 5.84 -7.47 -17.27
CA MET A 119 5.68 -7.57 -15.81
C MET A 119 6.61 -6.57 -15.10
N THR A 120 7.88 -6.52 -15.46
CA THR A 120 8.85 -5.60 -14.86
C THR A 120 8.41 -4.16 -15.03
N ALA A 121 8.01 -3.76 -16.25
CA ALA A 121 7.55 -2.40 -16.53
C ALA A 121 6.29 -2.00 -15.74
N VAL A 122 5.37 -2.94 -15.51
CA VAL A 122 4.16 -2.71 -14.70
C VAL A 122 4.51 -2.59 -13.23
N LEU A 123 5.41 -3.44 -12.71
CA LEU A 123 5.87 -3.39 -11.32
C LEU A 123 6.63 -2.10 -11.03
N GLU A 124 7.54 -1.67 -11.90
CA GLU A 124 8.25 -0.40 -11.76
C GLU A 124 7.29 0.78 -11.63
N LYS A 125 6.27 0.85 -12.49
CA LYS A 125 5.23 1.89 -12.41
C LYS A 125 4.44 1.85 -11.11
N ALA A 126 4.09 0.64 -10.62
CA ALA A 126 3.36 0.48 -9.38
C ALA A 126 4.20 0.93 -8.18
N VAL A 127 5.47 0.51 -8.12
CA VAL A 127 6.42 0.92 -7.08
C VAL A 127 6.65 2.43 -7.10
N GLU A 128 6.83 3.03 -8.27
CA GLU A 128 6.98 4.48 -8.41
C GLU A 128 5.75 5.24 -7.88
N LYS A 129 4.53 4.74 -8.15
CA LYS A 129 3.30 5.33 -7.60
C LYS A 129 3.26 5.24 -6.08
N ILE A 130 3.60 4.08 -5.50
CA ILE A 130 3.65 3.88 -4.05
C ILE A 130 4.62 4.87 -3.42
N GLN A 131 5.84 4.99 -3.98
CA GLN A 131 6.86 5.91 -3.50
C GLN A 131 6.42 7.38 -3.55
N LYS A 132 5.80 7.80 -4.66
CA LYS A 132 5.28 9.17 -4.82
C LYS A 132 4.18 9.50 -3.81
N LYS A 133 3.25 8.56 -3.58
CA LYS A 133 2.19 8.72 -2.56
C LYS A 133 2.78 8.89 -1.18
N PHE A 134 3.70 8.01 -0.81
CA PHE A 134 4.37 8.08 0.49
C PHE A 134 5.10 9.40 0.71
N GLN A 135 5.86 9.87 -0.30
CA GLN A 135 6.55 11.16 -0.22
C GLN A 135 5.58 12.33 -0.03
N LYS A 136 4.42 12.28 -0.69
CA LYS A 136 3.35 13.28 -0.55
C LYS A 136 2.78 13.28 0.86
N ASP A 137 2.45 12.10 1.40
CA ASP A 137 1.89 11.95 2.74
C ASP A 137 2.88 12.43 3.82
N GLU A 138 4.16 12.09 3.67
CA GLU A 138 5.22 12.55 4.57
C GLU A 138 5.38 14.08 4.54
N LYS A 139 5.27 14.68 3.36
CA LYS A 139 5.32 16.13 3.21
C LYS A 139 4.12 16.79 3.88
N GLU A 140 2.90 16.29 3.62
CA GLU A 140 1.67 16.82 4.23
C GLU A 140 1.70 16.69 5.77
N LYS A 141 2.19 15.57 6.31
CA LYS A 141 2.40 15.41 7.76
C LYS A 141 3.38 16.41 8.34
N LYS A 142 4.49 16.69 7.64
CA LYS A 142 5.48 17.68 8.06
C LYS A 142 4.91 19.11 8.03
N ASP A 143 4.20 19.46 6.95
CA ASP A 143 3.57 20.77 6.80
C ASP A 143 2.51 21.00 7.90
N LEU A 144 1.69 19.98 8.19
CA LEU A 144 0.70 20.03 9.25
C LEU A 144 1.36 20.19 10.64
N ALA A 145 2.44 19.46 10.90
CA ALA A 145 3.19 19.58 12.16
C ALA A 145 3.75 20.99 12.37
N LEU A 146 4.27 21.63 11.31
CA LEU A 146 4.75 23.02 11.34
C LEU A 146 3.62 24.00 11.64
N ILE A 147 2.45 23.84 11.00
CA ILE A 147 1.27 24.67 11.24
C ILE A 147 0.81 24.55 12.71
N ILE A 148 0.72 23.32 13.22
CA ILE A 148 0.34 23.08 14.62
C ILE A 148 1.34 23.75 15.58
N GLU A 149 2.64 23.62 15.31
CA GLU A 149 3.69 24.24 16.14
C GLU A 149 3.54 25.79 16.14
N GLU A 150 3.24 26.38 14.99
CA GLU A 150 3.07 27.83 14.86
C GLU A 150 1.79 28.33 15.58
N VAL A 151 0.68 27.62 15.43
CA VAL A 151 -0.57 27.93 16.15
C VAL A 151 -0.39 27.82 17.67
N LEU A 152 0.33 26.80 18.13
CA LEU A 152 0.64 26.65 19.55
C LEU A 152 1.55 27.78 20.05
N LYS A 153 2.57 28.17 19.29
CA LYS A 153 3.43 29.32 19.64
C LYS A 153 2.63 30.63 19.79
N GLN A 154 1.74 30.91 18.84
CA GLN A 154 0.90 32.11 18.88
C GLN A 154 -0.06 32.10 20.09
N ARG A 155 -0.65 30.96 20.41
CA ARG A 155 -1.59 30.82 21.53
C ARG A 155 -0.92 30.95 22.89
N TYR A 156 0.34 30.53 23.02
CA TYR A 156 1.09 30.59 24.28
C TYR A 156 1.93 31.87 24.44
N GLN A 157 2.20 32.65 23.38
CA GLN A 157 2.79 33.98 23.50
C GLN A 157 1.87 35.00 24.16
N GLY A 158 0.52 34.71 24.19
CA GLY A 158 -0.48 35.55 24.84
C GLY A 158 -0.67 35.31 26.36
N VAL A 159 -0.07 34.28 26.92
CA VAL A 159 -0.18 33.94 28.35
C VAL A 159 1.13 34.30 29.06
N LYS A 160 1.39 35.60 29.24
CA LYS A 160 2.30 36.07 30.28
C LYS A 160 1.47 36.15 31.56
N ASN A 161 1.72 35.20 32.46
CA ASN A 161 1.26 35.39 33.84
C ASN A 161 2.08 36.53 34.49
N GLU A 162 1.43 37.27 35.38
CA GLU A 162 2.04 38.37 36.09
C GLU A 162 3.34 38.01 36.87
N ASP A 163 3.64 36.73 36.99
CA ASP A 163 4.80 36.18 37.69
C ASP A 163 5.97 35.73 36.79
N GLY A 164 5.90 35.91 35.48
CA GLY A 164 7.06 35.72 34.57
C GLY A 164 7.52 34.26 34.38
N ILE A 165 6.75 33.25 34.77
CA ILE A 165 7.15 31.84 34.68
C ILE A 165 6.75 31.28 33.31
N CYS A 166 7.76 31.07 32.43
CA CYS A 166 7.65 30.28 31.22
C CYS A 166 7.65 28.80 31.56
N PHE A 167 6.54 28.07 31.30
CA PHE A 167 6.56 26.61 31.30
C PHE A 167 7.12 26.12 29.97
N PRO A 168 8.26 25.38 29.98
CA PRO A 168 8.77 24.78 28.76
C PRO A 168 7.82 23.64 28.34
N ILE A 169 7.28 23.74 27.14
CA ILE A 169 6.53 22.61 26.53
C ILE A 169 7.54 21.49 26.31
N SER A 170 7.47 20.46 27.15
CA SER A 170 8.26 19.25 27.00
C SER A 170 7.95 18.61 25.64
N ARG A 171 8.99 18.43 24.81
CA ARG A 171 8.95 17.80 23.46
C ARG A 171 8.39 16.36 23.43
N ASN A 172 7.95 15.82 24.57
CA ASN A 172 7.64 14.39 24.73
C ASN A 172 6.16 14.01 24.75
N ILE A 173 5.21 14.92 24.41
CA ILE A 173 3.77 14.60 24.53
C ILE A 173 3.19 13.93 23.27
N PHE A 174 3.89 13.94 22.13
CA PHE A 174 3.35 13.43 20.85
C PHE A 174 4.00 12.14 20.32
N LEU A 175 4.76 11.39 21.14
CA LEU A 175 5.38 10.12 20.70
C LEU A 175 4.87 8.92 21.51
N ARG A 176 3.56 8.83 21.77
CA ARG A 176 2.91 7.57 22.21
C ARG A 176 1.52 7.49 21.61
N ARG A 177 1.44 6.87 20.45
CA ARG A 177 0.47 5.84 19.99
C ARG A 177 0.79 5.44 18.58
#